data_ef144f2866825748bd0c18c581e8ec8b
#
_entry.id   ef144f2866825748bd0c18c581e8ec8b
#
_cell.length_a   1.000
_cell.length_b   1.000
_cell.length_c   1.000
_cell.angle_alpha   90.00
_cell.angle_beta   90.00
_cell.angle_gamma   90.00
#
_symmetry.space_group_name_H-M   'P 1'
#
loop_
_entity.id
_entity.type
_entity.pdbx_description
1 polymer ?
#
loop_
_entity_poly.entity_id
_entity_poly.type
_entity_poly.pdbx_seq_one_letter_code
_entity_poly.pdbx_strand_id
1 'polypeptide(L)' 'MPDDLTWADVKAQACSYILLSLLQRMDQKEPGLIDGLLAGAKDDLEASRSQKDLPPPVLSIFDEAIALLVRANAYKQQA' A
#
# COMPACT_ATOMS: atom_id res chain seq x y z
N MET A 1 -18.20 18.63 -2.78
CA MET A 1 -17.11 17.73 -3.20
C MET A 1 -16.34 18.36 -4.35
N PRO A 2 -15.01 18.35 -4.32
CA PRO A 2 -14.25 18.88 -5.45
C PRO A 2 -14.61 18.15 -6.75
N ASP A 3 -14.61 18.88 -7.85
CA ASP A 3 -15.01 18.34 -9.14
C ASP A 3 -14.07 17.24 -9.64
N ASP A 4 -12.84 17.17 -9.09
CA ASP A 4 -11.82 16.21 -9.52
C ASP A 4 -11.94 14.85 -8.84
N LEU A 5 -12.82 14.71 -7.83
CA LEU A 5 -12.95 13.47 -7.08
C LEU A 5 -14.21 12.73 -7.50
N THR A 6 -14.06 11.44 -7.74
CA THR A 6 -15.20 10.54 -8.01
C THR A 6 -15.52 9.76 -6.74
N TRP A 7 -16.65 9.05 -6.74
CA TRP A 7 -16.97 8.14 -5.64
C TRP A 7 -15.94 7.04 -5.47
N ALA A 8 -15.35 6.58 -6.58
CA ALA A 8 -14.27 5.59 -6.51
C ALA A 8 -13.07 6.16 -5.76
N ASP A 9 -12.72 7.42 -6.01
CA ASP A 9 -11.61 8.07 -5.31
C ASP A 9 -11.90 8.20 -3.82
N VAL A 10 -13.12 8.57 -3.46
CA VAL A 10 -13.53 8.71 -2.06
C VAL A 10 -13.45 7.37 -1.35
N LYS A 11 -13.95 6.30 -1.98
CA LYS A 11 -13.90 4.96 -1.39
C LYS A 11 -12.46 4.46 -1.25
N ALA A 12 -11.62 4.73 -2.25
CA ALA A 12 -10.21 4.35 -2.20
C ALA A 12 -9.49 5.06 -1.05
N GLN A 13 -9.76 6.34 -0.84
CA GLN A 13 -9.16 7.09 0.25
C GLN A 13 -9.63 6.56 1.61
N ALA A 14 -10.91 6.22 1.73
CA ALA A 14 -11.45 5.64 2.95
C ALA A 14 -10.79 4.30 3.25
N CYS A 15 -10.64 3.45 2.25
CA CYS A 15 -9.96 2.16 2.40
C CYS A 15 -8.50 2.34 2.81
N SER A 16 -7.81 3.29 2.20
CA SER A 16 -6.42 3.60 2.55
C SER A 16 -6.29 4.03 4.00
N TYR A 17 -7.20 4.88 4.45
CA TYR A 17 -7.20 5.35 5.84
C TYR A 17 -7.34 4.19 6.83
N ILE A 18 -8.32 3.32 6.57
CA ILE A 18 -8.57 2.17 7.43
C ILE A 18 -7.38 1.23 7.44
N LEU A 19 -6.80 0.95 6.25
CA LEU A 19 -5.64 0.08 6.13
C LEU A 19 -4.42 0.64 6.86
N LEU A 20 -4.17 1.94 6.75
CA LEU A 20 -3.06 2.57 7.45
C LEU A 20 -3.22 2.41 8.97
N SER A 21 -4.42 2.67 9.47
CA SER A 21 -4.70 2.54 10.90
C SER A 21 -4.54 1.11 11.38
N LEU A 22 -5.07 0.16 10.61
CA LEU A 22 -5.00 -1.25 10.93
C LEU A 22 -3.56 -1.76 10.93
N LEU A 23 -2.80 -1.40 9.90
CA LEU A 23 -1.40 -1.80 9.78
C LEU A 23 -0.57 -1.30 10.95
N GLN A 24 -0.79 -0.06 11.35
CA GLN A 24 -0.04 0.53 12.47
C GLN A 24 -0.35 -0.20 13.77
N ARG A 25 -1.60 -0.55 14.01
CA ARG A 25 -1.98 -1.30 15.20
C ARG A 25 -1.42 -2.72 15.19
N MET A 26 -1.44 -3.37 14.04
CA MET A 26 -0.89 -4.71 13.90
C MET A 26 0.63 -4.72 14.08
N ASP A 27 1.31 -3.70 13.57
CA ASP A 27 2.76 -3.57 13.74
C ASP A 27 3.14 -3.37 15.20
N GLN A 28 2.30 -2.65 15.96
CA GLN A 28 2.54 -2.47 17.40
C GLN A 28 2.50 -3.80 18.14
N LYS A 29 1.61 -4.70 17.74
CA LYS A 29 1.49 -6.02 18.36
C LYS A 29 2.56 -6.98 17.87
N GLU A 30 2.97 -6.84 16.63
CA GLU A 30 3.98 -7.68 15.99
C GLU A 30 4.99 -6.78 15.30
N PRO A 31 5.99 -6.29 16.03
CA PRO A 31 6.99 -5.38 15.43
C PRO A 31 7.65 -6.00 14.21
N GLY A 32 7.77 -5.20 13.15
CA GLY A 32 8.32 -5.65 11.88
C GLY A 32 7.29 -6.15 10.88
N LEU A 33 6.00 -6.16 11.25
CA LEU A 33 4.95 -6.63 10.35
C LEU A 33 4.90 -5.80 9.06
N ILE A 34 4.93 -4.48 9.19
CA ILE A 34 4.89 -3.60 8.00
C ILE A 34 6.14 -3.77 7.15
N ASP A 35 7.30 -3.87 7.77
CA ASP A 35 8.55 -4.11 7.03
C ASP A 35 8.50 -5.42 6.26
N GLY A 36 7.92 -6.46 6.84
CA GLY A 36 7.76 -7.75 6.17
C GLY A 36 6.82 -7.66 4.99
N LEU A 37 5.70 -6.98 5.15
CA LEU A 37 4.76 -6.78 4.05
C LEU A 37 5.40 -5.97 2.92
N LEU A 38 6.16 -4.94 3.26
CA LEU A 38 6.84 -4.11 2.28
C LEU A 38 7.86 -4.92 1.48
N ALA A 39 8.66 -5.74 2.16
CA ALA A 39 9.64 -6.60 1.49
C ALA A 39 8.93 -7.58 0.56
N GLY A 40 7.84 -8.20 1.00
CA GLY A 40 7.06 -9.11 0.17
C GLY A 40 6.47 -8.44 -1.05
N ALA A 41 5.93 -7.23 -0.89
CA ALA A 41 5.36 -6.49 -2.01
C ALA A 41 6.43 -6.12 -3.05
N LYS A 42 7.62 -5.75 -2.59
CA LYS A 42 8.73 -5.44 -3.50
C LYS A 42 9.20 -6.67 -4.26
N ASP A 43 9.26 -7.82 -3.60
CA ASP A 43 9.61 -9.08 -4.25
C ASP A 43 8.58 -9.46 -5.30
N ASP A 44 7.29 -9.29 -4.99
CA ASP A 44 6.21 -9.59 -5.92
C ASP A 44 6.27 -8.65 -7.13
N LEU A 45 6.60 -7.39 -6.92
CA LEU A 45 6.77 -6.43 -8.01
C LEU A 45 7.90 -6.86 -8.95
N GLU A 46 9.04 -7.26 -8.40
CA GLU A 46 10.17 -7.72 -9.21
C GLU A 46 9.82 -8.98 -10.00
N ALA A 47 9.12 -9.93 -9.37
CA ALA A 47 8.66 -11.13 -10.06
C ALA A 47 7.71 -10.77 -11.20
N SER A 48 6.82 -9.79 -10.98
CA SER A 48 5.86 -9.36 -12.00
C SER A 48 6.53 -8.66 -13.17
N ARG A 49 7.60 -7.90 -12.93
CA ARG A 49 8.32 -7.21 -14.00
C ARG A 49 8.95 -8.17 -15.00
N SER A 50 9.27 -9.39 -14.57
CA SER A 50 9.86 -10.36 -15.49
C SER A 50 8.82 -11.04 -16.38
N GLN A 51 7.54 -10.81 -16.18
CA GLN A 51 6.48 -11.36 -17.04
C GLN A 51 6.18 -10.41 -18.18
N LYS A 52 6.22 -10.95 -19.41
CA LYS A 52 6.10 -10.09 -20.60
C LYS A 52 4.68 -9.66 -20.93
N ASP A 53 3.69 -10.39 -20.41
CA ASP A 53 2.30 -10.20 -20.84
C ASP A 53 1.42 -9.50 -19.80
N LEU A 54 2.01 -8.90 -18.76
CA LEU A 54 1.24 -8.22 -17.74
C LEU A 54 0.66 -6.91 -18.28
N PRO A 55 -0.63 -6.65 -18.04
CA PRO A 55 -1.20 -5.35 -18.35
C PRO A 55 -0.52 -4.24 -17.53
N PRO A 56 -0.27 -3.06 -18.12
CA PRO A 56 0.35 -1.96 -17.37
C PRO A 56 -0.28 -1.62 -16.03
N PRO A 57 -1.62 -1.67 -15.86
CA PRO A 57 -2.23 -1.35 -14.55
C PRO A 57 -1.76 -2.26 -13.42
N VAL A 58 -1.33 -3.49 -13.70
CA VAL A 58 -0.87 -4.40 -12.65
C VAL A 58 0.36 -3.85 -11.94
N LEU A 59 1.31 -3.33 -12.69
CA LEU A 59 2.52 -2.73 -12.10
C LEU A 59 2.18 -1.49 -11.28
N SER A 60 1.22 -0.70 -11.76
CA SER A 60 0.77 0.49 -11.03
C SER A 60 0.11 0.11 -9.69
N ILE A 61 -0.61 -1.01 -9.65
CA ILE A 61 -1.21 -1.50 -8.40
C ILE A 61 -0.11 -1.81 -7.37
N PHE A 62 0.97 -2.48 -7.79
CA PHE A 62 2.08 -2.76 -6.89
C PHE A 62 2.76 -1.48 -6.41
N ASP A 63 2.98 -0.51 -7.31
CA ASP A 63 3.60 0.76 -6.94
C ASP A 63 2.77 1.50 -5.89
N GLU A 64 1.45 1.54 -6.06
CA GLU A 64 0.55 2.18 -5.10
C GLU A 64 0.50 1.43 -3.77
N ALA A 65 0.51 0.10 -3.81
CA ALA A 65 0.53 -0.71 -2.58
C ALA A 65 1.82 -0.47 -1.80
N ILE A 66 2.95 -0.41 -2.49
CA ILE A 66 4.24 -0.14 -1.85
C ILE A 66 4.24 1.28 -1.25
N ALA A 67 3.70 2.26 -1.97
CA ALA A 67 3.60 3.63 -1.47
C ALA A 67 2.79 3.69 -0.19
N LEU A 68 1.68 2.94 -0.12
CA LEU A 68 0.86 2.88 1.08
C LEU A 68 1.63 2.27 2.25
N LEU A 69 2.35 1.19 2.01
CA LEU A 69 3.14 0.53 3.05
C LEU A 69 4.28 1.41 3.56
N VAL A 70 4.94 2.13 2.66
CA VAL A 70 5.98 3.10 3.04
C VAL A 70 5.40 4.18 3.93
N ARG A 71 4.22 4.68 3.59
CA ARG A 71 3.53 5.70 4.39
C ARG A 71 3.17 5.17 5.77
N ALA A 72 2.63 3.95 5.84
CA ALA A 72 2.28 3.32 7.11
C ALA A 72 3.52 3.17 8.00
N ASN A 73 4.64 2.77 7.41
CA ASN A 73 5.89 2.57 8.13
C ASN A 73 6.45 3.89 8.67
N ALA A 74 6.33 4.96 7.88
CA ALA A 74 6.78 6.29 8.31
C ALA A 74 5.95 6.80 9.48
N TYR A 75 4.64 6.63 9.42
CA TYR A 75 3.74 7.14 10.46
C TYR A 75 3.85 6.38 11.77
N LYS A 76 4.16 5.10 11.73
CA LYS A 76 4.29 4.32 12.97
C LYS A 76 5.46 4.82 13.83
N GLN A 77 6.46 5.42 13.21
CA GLN A 77 7.63 5.94 13.91
C GLN A 77 7.35 7.25 14.64
N GLN A 78 6.21 7.88 14.36
CA GLN A 78 5.80 9.13 15.00
C GLN A 78 4.90 8.91 16.21
N ALA A 79 4.42 7.71 16.40
CA ALA A 79 3.47 7.39 17.46
C ALA A 79 4.14 7.21 18.82
#